data_3c80a00395fb3518210e73975a0c085f
#
_entry.id   3c80a00395fb3518210e73975a0c085f
#
_cell.length_a   1.000
_cell.length_b   1.000
_cell.length_c   1.000
_cell.angle_alpha   90.00
_cell.angle_beta   90.00
_cell.angle_gamma   90.00
#
_symmetry.space_group_name_H-M   'P 1'
#
loop_
_entity.id
_entity.type
_entity.pdbx_description
1 polymer ?
#
loop_
_entity_poly.entity_id
_entity_poly.type
_entity_poly.pdbx_seq_one_letter_code
_entity_poly.pdbx_strand_id
1 'polypeptide(L)'
;MVLRDKTVGIVGLGKLGGSITERLLNRDTRINIYNRDKTKFKIFEDMGAKSFDNVCALANESDFIITCVTNFESLKDVLFSKQGIAECNNSDLIVADCTTITPSQSCYCATQLKEKNGITLLSAPVMGGPSDAKNGELISIVSGDKKAYEKMHDVFDKISKHVFYLGENNGISNSIKLALNLNLAIISLAFSEGIVLATHSGIDPETYINIFNLTKLKTGISENKGQKIIKNDFSPSFFLKNMLKDLDLVMETSQSLQISLPVTSLTQQLFRAANNCSDKKNKDYSIIFQFLDELNGSFQLNKTDNM
;
A
#
# COMPACT_ATOMS: atom_id res chain seq x y z
N MET A 1 -16.29 -13.68 18.15
CA MET A 1 -17.57 -12.96 17.91
C MET A 1 -17.81 -13.01 16.42
N VAL A 2 -18.92 -13.58 15.97
CA VAL A 2 -19.09 -13.82 14.52
C VAL A 2 -19.41 -12.49 13.81
N LEU A 3 -18.65 -12.13 12.76
CA LEU A 3 -18.83 -10.92 11.91
C LEU A 3 -20.21 -10.83 11.23
N ARG A 4 -21.06 -11.87 11.30
CA ARG A 4 -22.34 -11.93 10.58
C ARG A 4 -23.31 -10.78 10.89
N ASP A 5 -23.16 -10.15 12.07
CA ASP A 5 -24.03 -9.04 12.48
C ASP A 5 -23.32 -7.68 12.48
N LYS A 6 -22.08 -7.63 12.03
CA LYS A 6 -21.27 -6.40 12.00
C LYS A 6 -21.19 -5.80 10.61
N THR A 7 -21.19 -4.48 10.54
CA THR A 7 -21.06 -3.70 9.31
C THR A 7 -19.66 -3.08 9.25
N VAL A 8 -18.95 -3.28 8.14
CA VAL A 8 -17.62 -2.71 7.90
C VAL A 8 -17.71 -1.60 6.86
N GLY A 9 -17.32 -0.41 7.25
CA GLY A 9 -17.16 0.73 6.33
C GLY A 9 -15.80 0.67 5.63
N ILE A 10 -15.76 0.90 4.33
CA ILE A 10 -14.51 1.03 3.56
C ILE A 10 -14.43 2.45 3.01
N VAL A 11 -13.39 3.19 3.39
CA VAL A 11 -13.12 4.54 2.92
C VAL A 11 -11.88 4.54 2.05
N GLY A 12 -12.11 4.78 0.74
CA GLY A 12 -11.06 4.74 -0.27
C GLY A 12 -11.12 3.47 -1.13
N LEU A 13 -11.76 3.58 -2.30
CA LEU A 13 -11.94 2.50 -3.28
C LEU A 13 -10.84 2.56 -4.38
N GLY A 14 -9.60 2.78 -3.95
CA GLY A 14 -8.42 2.61 -4.80
C GLY A 14 -8.18 1.14 -5.15
N LYS A 15 -7.06 0.84 -5.84
CA LYS A 15 -6.74 -0.54 -6.22
C LYS A 15 -6.74 -1.49 -5.01
N LEU A 16 -6.11 -1.10 -3.91
CA LEU A 16 -6.04 -1.93 -2.69
C LEU A 16 -7.39 -1.94 -1.95
N GLY A 17 -7.94 -0.76 -1.60
CA GLY A 17 -9.19 -0.69 -0.85
C GLY A 17 -10.38 -1.31 -1.61
N GLY A 18 -10.44 -1.14 -2.93
CA GLY A 18 -11.44 -1.84 -3.77
C GLY A 18 -11.28 -3.36 -3.72
N SER A 19 -10.04 -3.87 -3.74
CA SER A 19 -9.79 -5.32 -3.62
C SER A 19 -10.14 -5.87 -2.23
N ILE A 20 -9.91 -5.09 -1.17
CA ILE A 20 -10.37 -5.41 0.19
C ILE A 20 -11.91 -5.45 0.24
N THR A 21 -12.57 -4.47 -0.37
CA THR A 21 -14.05 -4.41 -0.46
C THR A 21 -14.59 -5.66 -1.14
N GLU A 22 -14.08 -6.01 -2.31
CA GLU A 22 -14.48 -7.20 -3.08
C GLU A 22 -14.29 -8.48 -2.24
N ARG A 23 -13.14 -8.60 -1.55
CA ARG A 23 -12.85 -9.76 -0.68
C ARG A 23 -13.87 -9.90 0.45
N LEU A 24 -14.20 -8.81 1.13
CA LEU A 24 -15.12 -8.84 2.27
C LEU A 24 -16.56 -9.12 1.83
N LEU A 25 -17.02 -8.55 0.71
CA LEU A 25 -18.33 -8.85 0.11
C LEU A 25 -18.45 -10.34 -0.23
N ASN A 26 -17.43 -10.93 -0.84
CA ASN A 26 -17.39 -12.36 -1.17
C ASN A 26 -17.29 -13.28 0.08
N ARG A 27 -17.27 -12.73 1.29
CA ARG A 27 -17.25 -13.42 2.59
C ARG A 27 -18.45 -13.09 3.47
N ASP A 28 -19.57 -12.73 2.85
CA ASP A 28 -20.85 -12.42 3.50
C ASP A 28 -20.75 -11.36 4.61
N THR A 29 -19.93 -10.33 4.36
CA THR A 29 -19.80 -9.19 5.27
C THR A 29 -20.66 -8.05 4.77
N ARG A 30 -21.44 -7.38 5.66
CA ARG A 30 -22.15 -6.16 5.32
C ARG A 30 -21.15 -5.02 5.13
N ILE A 31 -21.15 -4.41 3.95
CA ILE A 31 -20.16 -3.40 3.57
C ILE A 31 -20.83 -2.08 3.25
N ASN A 32 -20.38 -1.04 3.94
CA ASN A 32 -20.62 0.36 3.61
C ASN A 32 -19.38 0.91 2.88
N ILE A 33 -19.61 1.72 1.83
CA ILE A 33 -18.52 2.27 1.04
C ILE A 33 -18.58 3.78 0.92
N TYR A 34 -17.42 4.41 0.93
CA TYR A 34 -17.22 5.79 0.54
C TYR A 34 -15.96 5.97 -0.28
N ASN A 35 -16.06 6.80 -1.30
CA ASN A 35 -14.91 7.24 -2.10
C ASN A 35 -15.21 8.64 -2.64
N ARG A 36 -14.17 9.49 -2.71
CA ARG A 36 -14.31 10.85 -3.28
C ARG A 36 -14.77 10.83 -4.74
N ASP A 37 -14.26 9.90 -5.53
CA ASP A 37 -14.71 9.63 -6.89
C ASP A 37 -15.88 8.62 -6.84
N LYS A 38 -17.10 9.12 -6.96
CA LYS A 38 -18.35 8.33 -6.86
C LYS A 38 -18.58 7.40 -8.07
N THR A 39 -17.83 7.57 -9.16
CA THR A 39 -17.95 6.67 -10.33
C THR A 39 -17.60 5.22 -10.00
N LYS A 40 -16.87 5.01 -8.90
CA LYS A 40 -16.48 3.70 -8.41
C LYS A 40 -17.56 2.97 -7.60
N PHE A 41 -18.64 3.63 -7.21
CA PHE A 41 -19.68 3.03 -6.35
C PHE A 41 -20.39 1.88 -7.04
N LYS A 42 -20.82 2.10 -8.28
CA LYS A 42 -21.67 1.18 -9.04
C LYS A 42 -21.18 -0.27 -9.01
N ILE A 43 -19.89 -0.49 -9.21
CA ILE A 43 -19.30 -1.83 -9.24
C ILE A 43 -19.47 -2.57 -7.90
N PHE A 44 -19.40 -1.88 -6.77
CA PHE A 44 -19.54 -2.49 -5.45
C PHE A 44 -20.99 -2.54 -4.98
N GLU A 45 -21.84 -1.60 -5.41
CA GLU A 45 -23.30 -1.64 -5.20
C GLU A 45 -23.91 -2.86 -5.88
N ASP A 46 -23.49 -3.16 -7.12
CA ASP A 46 -23.92 -4.35 -7.85
C ASP A 46 -23.48 -5.66 -7.15
N MET A 47 -22.46 -5.60 -6.29
CA MET A 47 -22.00 -6.70 -5.43
C MET A 47 -22.68 -6.71 -4.04
N GLY A 48 -23.55 -5.74 -3.73
CA GLY A 48 -24.30 -5.67 -2.48
C GLY A 48 -23.75 -4.70 -1.42
N ALA A 49 -22.80 -3.83 -1.75
CA ALA A 49 -22.34 -2.78 -0.83
C ALA A 49 -23.36 -1.61 -0.80
N LYS A 50 -23.45 -0.93 0.35
CA LYS A 50 -24.21 0.31 0.50
C LYS A 50 -23.27 1.51 0.40
N SER A 51 -23.49 2.41 -0.56
CA SER A 51 -22.70 3.63 -0.70
C SER A 51 -23.22 4.79 0.15
N PHE A 52 -22.34 5.71 0.49
CA PHE A 52 -22.64 6.91 1.27
C PHE A 52 -22.07 8.15 0.62
N ASP A 53 -22.76 9.29 0.79
CA ASP A 53 -22.37 10.57 0.21
C ASP A 53 -21.25 11.28 1.00
N ASN A 54 -21.09 10.94 2.27
CA ASN A 54 -20.03 11.46 3.13
C ASN A 54 -19.59 10.42 4.17
N VAL A 55 -18.41 10.67 4.75
CA VAL A 55 -17.76 9.73 5.66
C VAL A 55 -18.46 9.66 7.01
N CYS A 56 -18.98 10.79 7.51
CA CYS A 56 -19.71 10.84 8.79
C CYS A 56 -20.98 9.97 8.75
N ALA A 57 -21.75 10.02 7.66
CA ALA A 57 -22.93 9.18 7.49
C ALA A 57 -22.58 7.68 7.42
N LEU A 58 -21.48 7.33 6.72
CA LEU A 58 -20.96 5.97 6.70
C LEU A 58 -20.53 5.50 8.10
N ALA A 59 -19.85 6.37 8.86
CA ALA A 59 -19.37 6.07 10.20
C ALA A 59 -20.50 5.80 11.19
N ASN A 60 -21.60 6.53 11.09
CA ASN A 60 -22.78 6.31 11.94
C ASN A 60 -23.45 4.94 11.72
N GLU A 61 -23.30 4.37 10.52
CA GLU A 61 -23.93 3.10 10.16
C GLU A 61 -22.90 1.94 10.07
N SER A 62 -21.72 2.11 10.63
CA SER A 62 -20.66 1.09 10.62
C SER A 62 -20.17 0.79 12.04
N ASP A 63 -19.91 -0.49 12.33
CA ASP A 63 -19.25 -0.92 13.56
C ASP A 63 -17.73 -0.73 13.46
N PHE A 64 -17.18 -0.97 12.28
CA PHE A 64 -15.77 -0.87 11.96
C PHE A 64 -15.56 -0.08 10.69
N ILE A 65 -14.45 0.64 10.58
CA ILE A 65 -14.03 1.29 9.34
C ILE A 65 -12.61 0.86 8.99
N ILE A 66 -12.37 0.55 7.71
CA ILE A 66 -11.03 0.47 7.13
C ILE A 66 -10.83 1.71 6.26
N THR A 67 -9.78 2.49 6.55
CA THR A 67 -9.34 3.58 5.68
C THR A 67 -8.17 3.14 4.82
N CYS A 68 -8.25 3.39 3.52
CA CYS A 68 -7.21 3.03 2.55
C CYS A 68 -7.07 4.15 1.52
N VAL A 69 -6.42 5.24 1.92
CA VAL A 69 -6.28 6.45 1.12
C VAL A 69 -4.82 6.69 0.69
N THR A 70 -4.55 7.73 -0.09
CA THR A 70 -3.26 7.87 -0.76
C THR A 70 -2.15 8.39 0.15
N ASN A 71 -2.47 9.33 1.04
CA ASN A 71 -1.51 10.05 1.87
C ASN A 71 -2.15 10.62 3.14
N PHE A 72 -1.31 11.25 3.98
CA PHE A 72 -1.74 11.83 5.25
C PHE A 72 -2.78 12.94 5.09
N GLU A 73 -2.66 13.82 4.08
CA GLU A 73 -3.64 14.90 3.86
C GLU A 73 -5.01 14.32 3.53
N SER A 74 -5.06 13.29 2.69
CA SER A 74 -6.32 12.59 2.39
C SER A 74 -6.89 11.88 3.62
N LEU A 75 -6.05 11.34 4.49
CA LEU A 75 -6.48 10.73 5.75
C LEU A 75 -7.02 11.78 6.72
N LYS A 76 -6.34 12.93 6.87
CA LYS A 76 -6.83 14.06 7.70
C LYS A 76 -8.22 14.54 7.24
N ASP A 77 -8.41 14.65 5.94
CA ASP A 77 -9.71 15.04 5.37
C ASP A 77 -10.80 14.03 5.72
N VAL A 78 -10.53 12.73 5.56
CA VAL A 78 -11.43 11.64 5.95
C VAL A 78 -11.75 11.64 7.45
N LEU A 79 -10.74 11.88 8.28
CA LEU A 79 -10.91 11.82 9.73
C LEU A 79 -11.53 13.10 10.31
N PHE A 80 -11.09 14.28 9.87
CA PHE A 80 -11.30 15.54 10.60
C PHE A 80 -12.00 16.65 9.82
N SER A 81 -12.43 16.42 8.57
CA SER A 81 -13.26 17.40 7.86
C SER A 81 -14.65 17.53 8.52
N LYS A 82 -15.42 18.56 8.15
CA LYS A 82 -16.80 18.80 8.67
C LYS A 82 -17.78 17.62 8.44
N GLN A 83 -17.43 16.69 7.56
CA GLN A 83 -18.19 15.47 7.27
C GLN A 83 -17.32 14.23 7.47
N GLY A 84 -16.24 14.36 8.24
CA GLY A 84 -15.29 13.29 8.55
C GLY A 84 -15.77 12.38 9.68
N ILE A 85 -14.95 11.38 9.97
CA ILE A 85 -15.23 10.38 11.02
C ILE A 85 -15.38 11.04 12.40
N ALA A 86 -14.58 12.05 12.73
CA ALA A 86 -14.61 12.72 14.01
C ALA A 86 -15.92 13.48 14.31
N GLU A 87 -16.78 13.66 13.32
CA GLU A 87 -18.09 14.34 13.48
C GLU A 87 -19.27 13.33 13.58
N CYS A 88 -19.02 12.03 13.56
CA CYS A 88 -20.07 11.02 13.72
C CYS A 88 -20.52 10.90 15.20
N ASN A 89 -21.71 10.36 15.40
CA ASN A 89 -22.27 10.13 16.75
C ASN A 89 -22.01 8.70 17.29
N ASN A 90 -21.05 7.98 16.72
CA ASN A 90 -20.74 6.61 17.07
C ASN A 90 -19.40 6.55 17.83
N SER A 91 -19.44 6.67 19.15
CA SER A 91 -18.25 6.61 20.01
C SER A 91 -17.65 5.21 20.14
N ASP A 92 -18.40 4.15 19.82
CA ASP A 92 -17.93 2.76 19.86
C ASP A 92 -17.20 2.34 18.57
N LEU A 93 -17.17 3.22 17.58
CA LEU A 93 -16.54 2.99 16.30
C LEU A 93 -15.04 2.68 16.45
N ILE A 94 -14.58 1.66 15.74
CA ILE A 94 -13.16 1.35 15.62
C ILE A 94 -12.74 1.58 14.16
N VAL A 95 -11.68 2.35 13.98
CA VAL A 95 -11.09 2.67 12.68
C VAL A 95 -9.75 1.95 12.54
N ALA A 96 -9.56 1.16 11.49
CA ALA A 96 -8.27 0.58 11.11
C ALA A 96 -7.72 1.33 9.90
N ASP A 97 -6.64 2.09 10.09
CA ASP A 97 -6.01 2.83 9.01
C ASP A 97 -4.92 2.01 8.32
N CYS A 98 -5.14 1.69 7.05
CA CYS A 98 -4.20 1.00 6.17
C CYS A 98 -3.34 1.97 5.33
N THR A 99 -3.49 3.27 5.52
CA THR A 99 -2.74 4.29 4.78
C THR A 99 -1.26 4.29 5.17
N THR A 100 -0.36 4.31 4.20
CA THR A 100 1.07 4.46 4.49
C THR A 100 1.38 5.91 4.81
N ILE A 101 1.67 6.18 6.08
CA ILE A 101 2.01 7.47 6.69
C ILE A 101 3.16 7.28 7.68
N THR A 102 3.71 8.37 8.23
CA THR A 102 4.74 8.26 9.26
C THR A 102 4.18 7.78 10.60
N PRO A 103 5.02 7.18 11.47
CA PRO A 103 4.60 6.79 12.81
C PRO A 103 4.00 7.93 13.63
N SER A 104 4.59 9.13 13.55
CA SER A 104 4.10 10.33 14.25
C SER A 104 2.74 10.78 13.74
N GLN A 105 2.50 10.73 12.43
CA GLN A 105 1.20 11.06 11.84
C GLN A 105 0.12 10.08 12.31
N SER A 106 0.44 8.80 12.42
CA SER A 106 -0.50 7.78 12.91
C SER A 106 -0.85 8.00 14.39
N CYS A 107 0.15 8.24 15.22
CA CYS A 107 -0.06 8.60 16.65
C CYS A 107 -0.92 9.86 16.78
N TYR A 108 -0.64 10.90 16.00
CA TYR A 108 -1.44 12.12 15.97
C TYR A 108 -2.91 11.83 15.64
N CYS A 109 -3.19 11.05 14.59
CA CYS A 109 -4.56 10.71 14.23
C CYS A 109 -5.28 9.94 15.33
N ALA A 110 -4.62 8.97 15.96
CA ALA A 110 -5.19 8.18 17.04
C ALA A 110 -5.55 9.05 18.27
N THR A 111 -4.64 9.93 18.68
CA THR A 111 -4.85 10.87 19.80
C THR A 111 -6.00 11.81 19.51
N GLN A 112 -6.01 12.45 18.32
CA GLN A 112 -7.03 13.42 17.97
C GLN A 112 -8.44 12.81 17.85
N LEU A 113 -8.59 11.59 17.30
CA LEU A 113 -9.88 10.92 17.26
C LEU A 113 -10.38 10.55 18.65
N LYS A 114 -9.48 10.07 19.52
CA LYS A 114 -9.81 9.70 20.89
C LYS A 114 -10.28 10.90 21.70
N GLU A 115 -9.57 12.03 21.60
CA GLU A 115 -9.88 13.26 22.33
C GLU A 115 -11.20 13.91 21.86
N LYS A 116 -11.44 13.91 20.53
CA LYS A 116 -12.64 14.58 19.98
C LYS A 116 -13.92 13.81 20.24
N ASN A 117 -13.91 12.49 20.07
CA ASN A 117 -15.15 11.72 20.02
C ASN A 117 -15.04 10.30 20.62
N GLY A 118 -13.98 9.99 21.36
CA GLY A 118 -13.80 8.67 21.97
C GLY A 118 -13.47 7.54 21.00
N ILE A 119 -13.45 7.80 19.69
CA ILE A 119 -13.21 6.83 18.64
C ILE A 119 -11.79 6.27 18.73
N THR A 120 -11.69 4.95 18.60
CA THR A 120 -10.39 4.26 18.64
C THR A 120 -9.87 4.03 17.24
N LEU A 121 -8.62 4.48 16.98
CA LEU A 121 -7.90 4.19 15.73
C LEU A 121 -6.83 3.13 15.97
N LEU A 122 -6.82 2.10 15.13
CA LEU A 122 -5.73 1.15 14.97
C LEU A 122 -4.89 1.53 13.76
N SER A 123 -3.58 1.57 13.93
CA SER A 123 -2.64 1.64 12.81
C SER A 123 -2.53 0.25 12.21
N ALA A 124 -2.97 0.06 10.99
CA ALA A 124 -3.11 -1.27 10.38
C ALA A 124 -2.58 -1.33 8.93
N PRO A 125 -1.36 -0.83 8.65
CA PRO A 125 -0.81 -0.97 7.32
C PRO A 125 -0.67 -2.44 6.92
N VAL A 126 -0.73 -2.69 5.60
CA VAL A 126 -0.67 -4.04 5.06
C VAL A 126 0.50 -4.21 4.09
N MET A 127 1.03 -5.43 4.00
CA MET A 127 1.91 -5.86 2.92
C MET A 127 1.15 -6.78 1.98
N GLY A 128 1.41 -6.63 0.69
CA GLY A 128 0.71 -7.27 -0.40
C GLY A 128 0.07 -6.26 -1.34
N GLY A 129 -0.30 -6.73 -2.53
CA GLY A 129 -0.93 -5.93 -3.57
C GLY A 129 -2.43 -6.22 -3.73
N PRO A 130 -3.07 -5.65 -4.78
CA PRO A 130 -4.49 -5.87 -5.05
C PRO A 130 -4.86 -7.35 -5.23
N SER A 131 -3.99 -8.17 -5.84
CA SER A 131 -4.23 -9.61 -6.00
C SER A 131 -4.26 -10.32 -4.65
N ASP A 132 -3.28 -10.01 -3.77
CA ASP A 132 -3.21 -10.62 -2.44
C ASP A 132 -4.44 -10.24 -1.60
N ALA A 133 -4.91 -8.98 -1.72
CA ALA A 133 -6.12 -8.52 -1.04
C ALA A 133 -7.36 -9.31 -1.49
N LYS A 134 -7.55 -9.52 -2.80
CA LYS A 134 -8.67 -10.31 -3.34
C LYS A 134 -8.66 -11.75 -2.83
N ASN A 135 -7.48 -12.34 -2.69
CA ASN A 135 -7.31 -13.71 -2.24
C ASN A 135 -7.38 -13.85 -0.70
N GLY A 136 -7.26 -12.73 0.06
CA GLY A 136 -7.14 -12.76 1.51
C GLY A 136 -5.75 -13.17 1.97
N GLU A 137 -4.74 -12.83 1.19
CA GLU A 137 -3.33 -13.20 1.38
C GLU A 137 -2.47 -12.01 1.82
N LEU A 138 -3.08 -10.90 2.24
CA LEU A 138 -2.34 -9.78 2.81
C LEU A 138 -1.62 -10.20 4.09
N ILE A 139 -0.61 -9.44 4.47
CA ILE A 139 -0.04 -9.46 5.81
C ILE A 139 -0.48 -8.16 6.48
N SER A 140 -1.36 -8.25 7.47
CA SER A 140 -1.78 -7.09 8.28
C SER A 140 -0.83 -6.91 9.45
N ILE A 141 -0.37 -5.68 9.64
CA ILE A 141 0.55 -5.29 10.72
C ILE A 141 -0.19 -4.26 11.56
N VAL A 142 -0.63 -4.66 12.76
CA VAL A 142 -1.58 -3.86 13.55
C VAL A 142 -0.94 -3.39 14.85
N SER A 143 -1.17 -2.13 15.21
CA SER A 143 -0.85 -1.59 16.53
C SER A 143 -1.93 -0.60 17.00
N GLY A 144 -2.05 -0.40 18.30
CA GLY A 144 -3.07 0.41 18.96
C GLY A 144 -3.81 -0.39 20.03
N ASP A 145 -4.93 0.11 20.50
CA ASP A 145 -5.71 -0.48 21.60
C ASP A 145 -5.97 -1.98 21.38
N LYS A 146 -5.55 -2.80 22.37
CA LYS A 146 -5.64 -4.27 22.28
C LYS A 146 -7.08 -4.76 22.19
N LYS A 147 -8.01 -4.12 22.92
CA LYS A 147 -9.42 -4.54 22.90
C LYS A 147 -10.08 -4.22 21.56
N ALA A 148 -9.71 -3.09 20.96
CA ALA A 148 -10.16 -2.72 19.62
C ALA A 148 -9.62 -3.71 18.57
N TYR A 149 -8.34 -4.08 18.67
CA TYR A 149 -7.74 -5.12 17.81
C TYR A 149 -8.49 -6.45 17.93
N GLU A 150 -8.74 -6.93 19.17
CA GLU A 150 -9.46 -8.17 19.39
C GLU A 150 -10.88 -8.17 18.81
N LYS A 151 -11.58 -7.01 18.85
CA LYS A 151 -12.91 -6.84 18.24
C LYS A 151 -12.86 -6.88 16.70
N MET A 152 -11.78 -6.37 16.09
CA MET A 152 -11.60 -6.34 14.63
C MET A 152 -10.84 -7.55 14.07
N HIS A 153 -10.37 -8.48 14.89
CA HIS A 153 -9.52 -9.59 14.46
C HIS A 153 -10.15 -10.38 13.30
N ASP A 154 -11.44 -10.72 13.39
CA ASP A 154 -12.15 -11.45 12.34
C ASP A 154 -12.17 -10.69 10.98
N VAL A 155 -12.12 -9.34 10.99
CA VAL A 155 -12.02 -8.52 9.76
C VAL A 155 -10.64 -8.70 9.15
N PHE A 156 -9.58 -8.61 9.97
CA PHE A 156 -8.21 -8.81 9.50
C PHE A 156 -7.99 -10.22 8.95
N ASP A 157 -8.53 -11.26 9.60
CA ASP A 157 -8.41 -12.65 9.15
C ASP A 157 -9.08 -12.91 7.79
N LYS A 158 -10.16 -12.18 7.49
CA LYS A 158 -10.80 -12.31 6.16
C LYS A 158 -9.95 -11.76 5.02
N ILE A 159 -9.12 -10.76 5.27
CA ILE A 159 -8.34 -10.07 4.24
C ILE A 159 -6.85 -10.47 4.23
N SER A 160 -6.40 -11.20 5.27
CA SER A 160 -4.97 -11.48 5.48
C SER A 160 -4.69 -12.95 5.73
N LYS A 161 -3.56 -13.40 5.23
CA LYS A 161 -2.98 -14.71 5.54
C LYS A 161 -2.28 -14.74 6.91
N HIS A 162 -1.71 -13.59 7.30
CA HIS A 162 -1.06 -13.41 8.59
C HIS A 162 -1.43 -12.05 9.17
N VAL A 163 -1.67 -12.02 10.48
CA VAL A 163 -1.96 -10.80 11.23
C VAL A 163 -0.97 -10.70 12.39
N PHE A 164 -0.21 -9.60 12.43
CA PHE A 164 0.75 -9.31 13.48
C PHE A 164 0.24 -8.15 14.33
N TYR A 165 0.01 -8.41 15.63
CA TYR A 165 -0.26 -7.34 16.57
C TYR A 165 1.03 -6.96 17.32
N LEU A 166 1.42 -5.67 17.22
CA LEU A 166 2.70 -5.16 17.70
C LEU A 166 2.60 -4.36 19.01
N GLY A 167 1.45 -4.43 19.69
CA GLY A 167 1.25 -3.74 20.95
C GLY A 167 0.46 -2.44 20.82
N GLU A 168 0.29 -1.75 21.96
CA GLU A 168 -0.68 -0.65 22.11
C GLU A 168 -0.21 0.70 21.55
N ASN A 169 1.06 0.84 21.21
CA ASN A 169 1.59 2.09 20.68
C ASN A 169 1.27 2.23 19.20
N ASN A 170 0.33 3.12 18.87
CA ASN A 170 0.08 3.50 17.48
C ASN A 170 1.37 3.97 16.80
N GLY A 171 1.50 3.70 15.51
CA GLY A 171 2.69 4.08 14.72
C GLY A 171 3.78 3.03 14.64
N ILE A 172 3.89 2.06 15.56
CA ILE A 172 4.89 0.98 15.47
C ILE A 172 4.68 0.16 14.19
N SER A 173 3.44 -0.16 13.84
CA SER A 173 3.12 -0.86 12.60
C SER A 173 3.50 -0.05 11.36
N ASN A 174 3.37 1.28 11.40
CA ASN A 174 3.83 2.17 10.32
C ASN A 174 5.36 2.14 10.18
N SER A 175 6.11 2.07 11.31
CA SER A 175 7.58 1.91 11.27
C SER A 175 8.00 0.64 10.54
N ILE A 176 7.36 -0.49 10.85
CA ILE A 176 7.60 -1.76 10.13
C ILE A 176 7.23 -1.62 8.65
N LYS A 177 6.08 -1.01 8.35
CA LYS A 177 5.65 -0.79 6.95
C LYS A 177 6.67 0.02 6.17
N LEU A 178 7.18 1.10 6.72
CA LEU A 178 8.19 1.93 6.09
C LEU A 178 9.52 1.18 5.91
N ALA A 179 9.96 0.42 6.92
CA ALA A 179 11.15 -0.42 6.83
C ALA A 179 11.05 -1.49 5.75
N LEU A 180 9.88 -2.11 5.58
CA LEU A 180 9.65 -3.08 4.50
C LEU A 180 9.60 -2.41 3.12
N ASN A 181 9.00 -1.21 3.01
CA ASN A 181 8.91 -0.52 1.73
C ASN A 181 10.26 0.04 1.26
N LEU A 182 11.13 0.49 2.17
CA LEU A 182 12.52 0.84 1.80
C LEU A 182 13.27 -0.37 1.22
N ASN A 183 13.14 -1.55 1.85
CA ASN A 183 13.75 -2.77 1.34
C ASN A 183 13.18 -3.15 -0.04
N LEU A 184 11.85 -3.02 -0.22
CA LEU A 184 11.20 -3.25 -1.52
C LEU A 184 11.80 -2.37 -2.63
N ALA A 185 12.03 -1.08 -2.35
CA ALA A 185 12.61 -0.15 -3.31
C ALA A 185 14.09 -0.47 -3.61
N ILE A 186 14.92 -0.72 -2.58
CA ILE A 186 16.36 -1.01 -2.72
C ILE A 186 16.57 -2.32 -3.48
N ILE A 187 15.82 -3.38 -3.14
CA ILE A 187 15.92 -4.67 -3.83
C ILE A 187 15.51 -4.52 -5.30
N SER A 188 14.47 -3.74 -5.58
CA SER A 188 14.05 -3.49 -6.97
C SER A 188 15.08 -2.71 -7.75
N LEU A 189 15.74 -1.72 -7.14
CA LEU A 189 16.81 -0.95 -7.76
C LEU A 189 18.02 -1.84 -8.06
N ALA A 190 18.50 -2.59 -7.06
CA ALA A 190 19.64 -3.50 -7.22
C ALA A 190 19.39 -4.59 -8.28
N PHE A 191 18.18 -5.16 -8.31
CA PHE A 191 17.77 -6.11 -9.34
C PHE A 191 17.77 -5.48 -10.74
N SER A 192 17.29 -4.22 -10.86
CA SER A 192 17.27 -3.49 -12.12
C SER A 192 18.67 -3.15 -12.63
N GLU A 193 19.61 -2.74 -11.75
CA GLU A 193 21.01 -2.51 -12.11
C GLU A 193 21.68 -3.78 -12.63
N GLY A 194 21.40 -4.93 -11.99
CA GLY A 194 21.93 -6.22 -12.47
C GLY A 194 21.41 -6.58 -13.86
N ILE A 195 20.13 -6.32 -14.17
CA ILE A 195 19.59 -6.52 -15.51
C ILE A 195 20.28 -5.59 -16.52
N VAL A 196 20.43 -4.30 -16.21
CA VAL A 196 21.09 -3.32 -17.08
C VAL A 196 22.52 -3.75 -17.38
N LEU A 197 23.30 -4.13 -16.36
CA LEU A 197 24.68 -4.63 -16.55
C LEU A 197 24.70 -5.84 -17.49
N ALA A 198 23.85 -6.82 -17.25
CA ALA A 198 23.78 -8.03 -18.10
C ALA A 198 23.39 -7.70 -19.54
N THR A 199 22.40 -6.85 -19.73
CA THR A 199 21.90 -6.45 -21.04
C THR A 199 22.96 -5.71 -21.84
N HIS A 200 23.65 -4.75 -21.23
CA HIS A 200 24.75 -4.03 -21.88
C HIS A 200 26.00 -4.89 -22.12
N SER A 201 26.08 -6.06 -21.47
CA SER A 201 27.09 -7.10 -21.76
C SER A 201 26.65 -8.08 -22.86
N GLY A 202 25.49 -7.83 -23.52
CA GLY A 202 24.97 -8.68 -24.60
C GLY A 202 24.14 -9.88 -24.12
N ILE A 203 23.76 -9.93 -22.83
CA ILE A 203 22.92 -11.00 -22.28
C ILE A 203 21.47 -10.56 -22.35
N ASP A 204 20.61 -11.41 -22.91
CA ASP A 204 19.17 -11.18 -22.95
C ASP A 204 18.58 -11.04 -21.53
N PRO A 205 17.73 -10.02 -21.25
CA PRO A 205 17.10 -9.82 -19.94
C PRO A 205 16.38 -11.05 -19.39
N GLU A 206 15.69 -11.81 -20.24
CA GLU A 206 14.98 -13.02 -19.81
C GLU A 206 15.96 -14.08 -19.31
N THR A 207 17.07 -14.28 -20.01
CA THR A 207 18.14 -15.20 -19.61
C THR A 207 18.71 -14.82 -18.24
N TYR A 208 19.04 -13.53 -18.03
CA TYR A 208 19.54 -13.05 -16.73
C TYR A 208 18.52 -13.30 -15.62
N ILE A 209 17.25 -12.92 -15.83
CA ILE A 209 16.18 -13.04 -14.82
C ILE A 209 15.94 -14.50 -14.47
N ASN A 210 15.96 -15.40 -15.46
CA ASN A 210 15.81 -16.84 -15.23
C ASN A 210 16.97 -17.40 -14.39
N ILE A 211 18.21 -17.04 -14.70
CA ILE A 211 19.38 -17.44 -13.90
C ILE A 211 19.28 -16.87 -12.48
N PHE A 212 18.96 -15.57 -12.34
CA PHE A 212 18.81 -14.91 -11.03
C PHE A 212 17.80 -15.65 -10.15
N ASN A 213 16.65 -16.04 -10.72
CA ASN A 213 15.60 -16.74 -9.99
C ASN A 213 15.94 -18.21 -9.64
N LEU A 214 16.99 -18.78 -10.20
CA LEU A 214 17.54 -20.09 -9.82
C LEU A 214 18.57 -19.98 -8.69
N THR A 215 19.06 -18.78 -8.38
CA THR A 215 20.06 -18.54 -7.32
C THR A 215 19.37 -18.26 -5.97
N LYS A 216 20.19 -18.19 -4.91
CA LYS A 216 19.72 -17.74 -3.58
C LYS A 216 19.35 -16.25 -3.52
N LEU A 217 19.58 -15.50 -4.59
CA LEU A 217 19.17 -14.08 -4.71
C LEU A 217 17.70 -13.93 -5.10
N LYS A 218 17.03 -15.02 -5.49
CA LYS A 218 15.61 -15.04 -5.82
C LYS A 218 14.77 -14.37 -4.74
N THR A 219 13.87 -13.50 -5.16
CA THR A 219 12.90 -12.81 -4.31
C THR A 219 11.51 -12.82 -4.96
N GLY A 220 10.45 -12.61 -4.18
CA GLY A 220 9.11 -12.38 -4.76
C GLY A 220 9.07 -11.16 -5.69
N ILE A 221 9.99 -10.20 -5.51
CA ILE A 221 10.16 -9.05 -6.41
C ILE A 221 10.71 -9.52 -7.76
N SER A 222 11.81 -10.28 -7.76
CA SER A 222 12.43 -10.75 -9.00
C SER A 222 11.51 -11.66 -9.80
N GLU A 223 10.69 -12.49 -9.15
CA GLU A 223 9.69 -13.33 -9.81
C GLU A 223 8.57 -12.47 -10.42
N ASN A 224 7.97 -11.57 -9.66
CA ASN A 224 6.82 -10.80 -10.11
C ASN A 224 7.22 -9.67 -11.08
N LYS A 225 8.23 -8.87 -10.72
CA LYS A 225 8.65 -7.72 -11.52
C LYS A 225 9.54 -8.13 -12.69
N GLY A 226 10.31 -9.21 -12.56
CA GLY A 226 11.05 -9.80 -13.68
C GLY A 226 10.14 -10.14 -14.84
N GLN A 227 8.99 -10.77 -14.59
CA GLN A 227 8.01 -11.07 -15.64
C GLN A 227 7.43 -9.82 -16.30
N LYS A 228 7.24 -8.73 -15.53
CA LYS A 228 6.81 -7.44 -16.10
C LYS A 228 7.87 -6.82 -17.02
N ILE A 229 9.13 -6.90 -16.61
CA ILE A 229 10.26 -6.40 -17.40
C ILE A 229 10.40 -7.17 -18.71
N ILE A 230 10.37 -8.53 -18.68
CA ILE A 230 10.44 -9.40 -19.86
C ILE A 230 9.31 -9.06 -20.85
N LYS A 231 8.09 -8.85 -20.33
CA LYS A 231 6.91 -8.57 -21.17
C LYS A 231 6.77 -7.09 -21.53
N ASN A 232 7.67 -6.24 -21.09
CA ASN A 232 7.55 -4.77 -21.18
C ASN A 232 6.18 -4.25 -20.70
N ASP A 233 5.59 -4.92 -19.68
CA ASP A 233 4.30 -4.57 -19.09
C ASP A 233 4.49 -3.86 -17.75
N PHE A 234 4.46 -2.53 -17.78
CA PHE A 234 4.53 -1.69 -16.61
C PHE A 234 3.15 -1.20 -16.14
N SER A 235 2.10 -1.96 -16.41
CA SER A 235 0.76 -1.73 -15.85
C SER A 235 0.85 -1.76 -14.31
N PRO A 236 0.37 -0.73 -13.59
CA PRO A 236 0.70 -0.57 -12.18
C PRO A 236 -0.09 -1.53 -11.28
N SER A 237 0.60 -2.38 -10.53
CA SER A 237 0.10 -2.95 -9.27
C SER A 237 0.43 -2.02 -8.10
N PHE A 238 1.59 -1.36 -8.15
CA PHE A 238 2.00 -0.29 -7.24
C PHE A 238 2.71 0.81 -8.03
N PHE A 239 2.15 2.03 -8.00
CA PHE A 239 2.63 3.14 -8.80
C PHE A 239 4.02 3.63 -8.38
N LEU A 240 4.86 4.02 -9.35
CA LEU A 240 6.16 4.66 -9.10
C LEU A 240 6.04 5.87 -8.16
N LYS A 241 5.06 6.75 -8.39
CA LYS A 241 4.81 7.93 -7.53
C LYS A 241 4.47 7.56 -6.08
N ASN A 242 3.82 6.41 -5.84
CA ASN A 242 3.49 5.96 -4.49
C ASN A 242 4.73 5.36 -3.81
N MET A 243 5.59 4.65 -4.55
CA MET A 243 6.88 4.19 -4.02
C MET A 243 7.76 5.37 -3.63
N LEU A 244 7.84 6.42 -4.47
CA LEU A 244 8.57 7.64 -4.14
C LEU A 244 8.00 8.30 -2.88
N LYS A 245 6.67 8.44 -2.78
CA LYS A 245 6.02 8.96 -1.56
C LYS A 245 6.41 8.16 -0.32
N ASP A 246 6.44 6.83 -0.42
CA ASP A 246 6.81 5.99 0.72
C ASP A 246 8.28 6.15 1.09
N LEU A 247 9.19 6.32 0.11
CA LEU A 247 10.59 6.67 0.38
C LEU A 247 10.73 8.06 1.01
N ASP A 248 9.92 9.04 0.62
CA ASP A 248 9.87 10.36 1.26
C ASP A 248 9.49 10.25 2.75
N LEU A 249 8.48 9.43 3.07
CA LEU A 249 8.08 9.14 4.46
C LEU A 249 9.19 8.41 5.25
N VAL A 250 9.93 7.50 4.60
CA VAL A 250 11.10 6.84 5.22
C VAL A 250 12.16 7.88 5.58
N MET A 251 12.49 8.78 4.66
CA MET A 251 13.52 9.80 4.90
C MET A 251 13.08 10.81 5.97
N GLU A 252 11.81 11.24 5.99
CA GLU A 252 11.22 12.06 7.05
C GLU A 252 11.34 11.36 8.41
N THR A 253 10.99 10.07 8.47
CA THR A 253 11.08 9.27 9.69
C THR A 253 12.54 9.10 10.14
N SER A 254 13.47 8.84 9.22
CA SER A 254 14.89 8.70 9.55
C SER A 254 15.48 9.98 10.13
N GLN A 255 15.07 11.15 9.60
CA GLN A 255 15.47 12.45 10.11
C GLN A 255 14.95 12.66 11.53
N SER A 256 13.69 12.33 11.80
CA SER A 256 13.11 12.46 13.14
C SER A 256 13.77 11.55 14.18
N LEU A 257 14.26 10.38 13.76
CA LEU A 257 15.00 9.42 14.59
C LEU A 257 16.50 9.69 14.65
N GLN A 258 17.01 10.68 13.90
CA GLN A 258 18.43 11.01 13.77
C GLN A 258 19.30 9.82 13.33
N ILE A 259 18.79 8.97 12.42
CA ILE A 259 19.52 7.84 11.84
C ILE A 259 19.86 8.08 10.38
N SER A 260 20.99 7.55 9.93
CA SER A 260 21.46 7.66 8.55
C SER A 260 21.07 6.43 7.74
N LEU A 261 20.43 6.66 6.60
CA LEU A 261 20.02 5.63 5.63
C LEU A 261 20.60 5.95 4.23
N PRO A 262 21.94 5.82 4.03
CA PRO A 262 22.60 6.31 2.80
C PRO A 262 22.11 5.62 1.53
N VAL A 263 21.90 4.30 1.55
CA VAL A 263 21.39 3.56 0.38
C VAL A 263 19.96 3.98 0.06
N THR A 264 19.11 4.17 1.05
CA THR A 264 17.74 4.66 0.86
C THR A 264 17.73 6.08 0.28
N SER A 265 18.63 6.96 0.73
CA SER A 265 18.77 8.33 0.21
C SER A 265 19.10 8.33 -1.28
N LEU A 266 20.08 7.52 -1.70
CA LEU A 266 20.42 7.35 -3.11
C LEU A 266 19.24 6.77 -3.90
N THR A 267 18.61 5.72 -3.39
CA THR A 267 17.44 5.08 -4.01
C THR A 267 16.32 6.09 -4.21
N GLN A 268 16.01 6.90 -3.20
CA GLN A 268 14.98 7.94 -3.28
C GLN A 268 15.28 8.94 -4.42
N GLN A 269 16.55 9.37 -4.59
CA GLN A 269 16.91 10.32 -5.65
C GLN A 269 16.71 9.70 -7.05
N LEU A 270 17.05 8.42 -7.25
CA LEU A 270 16.83 7.73 -8.52
C LEU A 270 15.33 7.55 -8.82
N PHE A 271 14.54 7.17 -7.81
CA PHE A 271 13.08 7.10 -7.95
C PHE A 271 12.45 8.47 -8.21
N ARG A 272 12.99 9.54 -7.63
CA ARG A 272 12.56 10.92 -7.89
C ARG A 272 12.87 11.34 -9.31
N ALA A 273 14.08 11.05 -9.80
CA ALA A 273 14.47 11.34 -11.18
C ALA A 273 13.55 10.59 -12.18
N ALA A 274 13.30 9.30 -11.95
CA ALA A 274 12.37 8.52 -12.76
C ALA A 274 10.93 9.08 -12.72
N ASN A 275 10.45 9.52 -11.54
CA ASN A 275 9.11 10.09 -11.38
C ASN A 275 8.93 11.45 -12.07
N ASN A 276 10.02 12.18 -12.30
CA ASN A 276 9.99 13.43 -13.06
C ASN A 276 9.80 13.21 -14.58
N CYS A 277 10.04 11.99 -15.07
CA CYS A 277 9.70 11.62 -16.44
C CYS A 277 8.17 11.44 -16.55
N SER A 278 7.54 12.25 -17.42
CA SER A 278 6.07 12.34 -17.52
C SER A 278 5.39 11.01 -17.90
N ASP A 279 6.08 10.16 -18.65
CA ASP A 279 5.63 8.85 -19.13
C ASP A 279 5.76 7.75 -18.06
N LYS A 280 6.55 7.95 -16.99
CA LYS A 280 6.87 6.91 -15.98
C LYS A 280 6.08 7.02 -14.69
N LYS A 281 5.74 8.22 -14.22
CA LYS A 281 5.11 8.46 -12.90
C LYS A 281 3.84 7.65 -12.60
N ASN A 282 3.07 7.31 -13.64
CA ASN A 282 1.81 6.55 -13.54
C ASN A 282 1.97 5.08 -13.93
N LYS A 283 3.19 4.60 -14.07
CA LYS A 283 3.53 3.19 -14.30
C LYS A 283 3.81 2.45 -13.00
N ASP A 284 3.94 1.14 -13.10
CA ASP A 284 4.43 0.31 -11.98
C ASP A 284 5.85 0.73 -11.58
N TYR A 285 6.18 0.66 -10.30
CA TYR A 285 7.51 1.08 -9.82
C TYR A 285 8.66 0.27 -10.44
N SER A 286 8.40 -0.90 -11.01
CA SER A 286 9.41 -1.67 -11.77
C SER A 286 9.88 -0.96 -13.05
N ILE A 287 9.21 0.11 -13.46
CA ILE A 287 9.67 1.01 -14.55
C ILE A 287 11.03 1.64 -14.25
N ILE A 288 11.52 1.57 -13.01
CA ILE A 288 12.87 2.00 -12.63
C ILE A 288 13.94 1.30 -13.46
N PHE A 289 13.71 0.05 -13.86
CA PHE A 289 14.58 -0.66 -14.80
C PHE A 289 14.75 0.12 -16.11
N GLN A 290 13.62 0.47 -16.75
CA GLN A 290 13.67 1.20 -18.02
C GLN A 290 14.32 2.58 -17.86
N PHE A 291 14.08 3.27 -16.73
CA PHE A 291 14.74 4.55 -16.45
C PHE A 291 16.27 4.39 -16.35
N LEU A 292 16.75 3.34 -15.69
CA LEU A 292 18.19 3.06 -15.58
C LEU A 292 18.80 2.66 -16.92
N ASP A 293 18.11 1.88 -17.74
CA ASP A 293 18.55 1.51 -19.07
C ASP A 293 18.68 2.75 -19.99
N GLU A 294 17.67 3.63 -19.98
CA GLU A 294 17.70 4.91 -20.72
C GLU A 294 18.84 5.83 -20.25
N LEU A 295 19.10 5.88 -18.95
CA LEU A 295 20.21 6.67 -18.38
C LEU A 295 21.58 6.22 -18.91
N ASN A 296 21.72 4.95 -19.28
CA ASN A 296 22.92 4.34 -19.84
C ASN A 296 22.92 4.25 -21.39
N GLY A 297 21.97 4.91 -22.06
CA GLY A 297 21.93 5.00 -23.52
C GLY A 297 21.12 3.90 -24.20
N SER A 298 20.17 3.27 -23.50
CA SER A 298 19.26 2.21 -23.98
C SER A 298 19.91 1.17 -24.88
N PHE A 299 20.16 -0.02 -24.39
CA PHE A 299 20.74 -1.09 -25.18
C PHE A 299 19.78 -1.51 -26.30
N GLN A 300 20.15 -1.22 -27.55
CA GLN A 300 19.50 -1.81 -28.72
C GLN A 300 20.17 -3.17 -29.00
N LEU A 301 19.46 -4.25 -28.74
CA LEU A 301 19.81 -5.54 -29.34
C LEU A 301 19.75 -5.34 -30.85
N ASN A 302 20.92 -5.16 -31.48
CA ASN A 302 21.04 -5.26 -32.93
C ASN A 302 20.59 -6.65 -33.33
N LYS A 303 19.40 -6.77 -33.93
CA LYS A 303 18.87 -7.99 -34.55
C LYS A 303 19.63 -8.33 -35.86
N THR A 304 20.92 -8.13 -35.88
CA THR A 304 21.75 -8.54 -37.03
C THR A 304 23.10 -8.91 -36.47
N ASP A 305 23.30 -10.19 -36.24
CA ASP A 305 24.51 -10.93 -36.60
C ASP A 305 24.25 -12.41 -36.32
N ASN A 306 23.36 -12.99 -37.18
CA ASN A 306 23.46 -14.40 -37.49
C ASN A 306 24.58 -14.51 -38.53
N MET A 307 25.81 -14.87 -38.14
CA MET A 307 26.75 -15.60 -38.95
C MET A 307 27.13 -16.89 -38.27
#